data_98cc2522122a73247b7af0d0eac4e004
#
_entry.id   98cc2522122a73247b7af0d0eac4e004
#
_cell.length_a   1.000
_cell.length_b   1.000
_cell.length_c   1.000
_cell.angle_alpha   90.00
_cell.angle_beta   90.00
_cell.angle_gamma   90.00
#
_symmetry.space_group_name_H-M   'P 1'
#
loop_
_entity.id
_entity.type
_entity.pdbx_description
1 polymer ?
#
loop_
_entity_poly.entity_id
_entity_poly.type
_entity_poly.pdbx_seq_one_letter_code
_entity_poly.pdbx_strand_id
1 'polypeptide(L)'
;MRDIEKVVKRFRETGLKITPQRLSIFKLLRANRNHPSAEDIYREILEIHPSISFTTVYKTLQTLRDMGEIQELSINPERAHYDPDISDHAHIFCRSCRQIGDIENTLDTPLLMTLTDESSDFEVHNVQVHAVGLCGECR
;
A
#
# COMPACT_ATOMS: atom_id res chain seq x y z
N MET A 1 2.98 -5.21 6.72
CA MET A 1 2.13 -6.43 6.77
C MET A 1 2.69 -7.41 7.78
N ARG A 2 1.83 -7.93 8.61
CA ARG A 2 2.17 -8.81 9.72
C ARG A 2 2.49 -10.23 9.27
N ASP A 3 2.51 -11.18 10.21
CA ASP A 3 2.67 -12.59 9.93
C ASP A 3 1.61 -13.10 8.94
N ILE A 4 2.04 -13.82 7.90
CA ILE A 4 1.15 -14.33 6.84
C ILE A 4 0.05 -15.23 7.40
N GLU A 5 0.32 -16.04 8.42
CA GLU A 5 -0.69 -16.91 9.01
C GLU A 5 -1.85 -16.11 9.64
N LYS A 6 -1.51 -15.01 10.32
CA LYS A 6 -2.51 -14.09 10.89
C LYS A 6 -3.30 -13.35 9.80
N VAL A 7 -2.63 -12.94 8.75
CA VAL A 7 -3.28 -12.29 7.59
C VAL A 7 -4.24 -13.27 6.91
N VAL A 8 -3.82 -14.50 6.68
CA VAL A 8 -4.67 -15.56 6.09
C VAL A 8 -5.92 -15.80 6.93
N LYS A 9 -5.78 -15.92 8.25
CA LYS A 9 -6.92 -16.10 9.15
C LYS A 9 -7.93 -14.96 9.04
N ARG A 10 -7.47 -13.74 9.14
CA ARG A 10 -8.32 -12.54 9.03
C ARG A 10 -8.94 -12.41 7.63
N PHE A 11 -8.20 -12.73 6.59
CA PHE A 11 -8.70 -12.67 5.22
C PHE A 11 -9.86 -13.66 5.00
N ARG A 12 -9.79 -14.86 5.57
CA ARG A 12 -10.90 -15.83 5.53
C ARG A 12 -12.17 -15.29 6.21
N GLU A 13 -12.02 -14.49 7.26
CA GLU A 13 -13.15 -13.88 7.97
C GLU A 13 -13.91 -12.86 7.10
N THR A 14 -13.32 -12.37 6.00
CA THR A 14 -14.01 -11.52 5.02
C THR A 14 -14.95 -12.28 4.07
N GLY A 15 -15.00 -13.61 4.17
CA GLY A 15 -15.77 -14.47 3.27
C GLY A 15 -15.06 -14.85 1.97
N LEU A 16 -13.85 -14.36 1.75
CA LEU A 16 -13.07 -14.70 0.57
C LEU A 16 -12.21 -15.94 0.80
N LYS A 17 -12.11 -16.77 -0.24
CA LYS A 17 -11.28 -17.99 -0.18
C LYS A 17 -9.79 -17.62 -0.31
N ILE A 18 -8.97 -18.31 0.45
CA ILE A 18 -7.53 -18.34 0.24
C ILE A 18 -7.23 -19.30 -0.90
N THR A 19 -6.62 -18.77 -1.96
CA THR A 19 -6.14 -19.54 -3.10
C THR A 19 -4.62 -19.46 -3.17
N PRO A 20 -3.93 -20.39 -3.86
CA PRO A 20 -2.49 -20.27 -4.10
C PRO A 20 -2.09 -18.93 -4.73
N GLN A 21 -2.93 -18.39 -5.62
CA GLN A 21 -2.73 -17.09 -6.25
C GLN A 21 -2.72 -15.95 -5.22
N ARG A 22 -3.73 -15.88 -4.34
CA ARG A 22 -3.81 -14.87 -3.28
C ARG A 22 -2.68 -15.00 -2.26
N LEU A 23 -2.33 -16.23 -1.91
CA LEU A 23 -1.20 -16.48 -1.01
C LEU A 23 0.12 -15.98 -1.60
N SER A 24 0.33 -16.14 -2.91
CA SER A 24 1.51 -15.59 -3.60
C SER A 24 1.52 -14.06 -3.56
N ILE A 25 0.37 -13.40 -3.68
CA ILE A 25 0.25 -11.94 -3.52
C ILE A 25 0.68 -11.51 -2.11
N PHE A 26 0.22 -12.21 -1.07
CA PHE A 26 0.61 -11.89 0.32
C PHE A 26 2.12 -12.01 0.53
N LYS A 27 2.73 -13.07 0.00
CA LYS A 27 4.18 -13.29 0.10
C LYS A 27 4.98 -12.23 -0.64
N LEU A 28 4.52 -11.82 -1.82
CA LEU A 28 5.15 -10.77 -2.61
C LEU A 28 5.10 -9.42 -1.87
N LEU A 29 3.96 -9.06 -1.31
CA LEU A 29 3.79 -7.80 -0.60
C LEU A 29 4.59 -7.72 0.68
N ARG A 30 4.63 -8.81 1.47
CA ARG A 30 5.25 -8.82 2.80
C ARG A 30 6.69 -8.30 2.83
N ALA A 31 7.46 -8.59 1.80
CA ALA A 31 8.87 -8.23 1.71
C ALA A 31 9.14 -7.05 0.78
N ASN A 32 8.10 -6.48 0.17
CA ASN A 32 8.27 -5.49 -0.89
C ASN A 32 8.27 -4.06 -0.33
N ARG A 33 9.43 -3.41 -0.39
CA ARG A 33 9.61 -2.01 -0.01
C ARG A 33 9.61 -1.04 -1.20
N ASN A 34 9.29 -1.55 -2.40
CA ASN A 34 9.32 -0.75 -3.62
C ASN A 34 7.99 -0.06 -3.91
N HIS A 35 7.02 -0.15 -3.01
CA HIS A 35 5.68 0.47 -3.14
C HIS A 35 5.04 0.13 -4.49
N PRO A 36 4.78 -1.16 -4.78
CA PRO A 36 4.30 -1.59 -6.08
C PRO A 36 2.88 -1.08 -6.35
N SER A 37 2.56 -0.81 -7.61
CA SER A 37 1.18 -0.63 -8.07
C SER A 37 0.48 -1.99 -8.23
N ALA A 38 -0.84 -1.98 -8.42
CA ALA A 38 -1.58 -3.21 -8.72
C ALA A 38 -1.10 -3.86 -10.02
N GLU A 39 -0.72 -3.05 -11.00
CA GLU A 39 -0.17 -3.51 -12.28
C GLU A 39 1.19 -4.17 -12.12
N ASP A 40 2.06 -3.63 -11.26
CA ASP A 40 3.37 -4.22 -10.96
C ASP A 40 3.19 -5.60 -10.31
N ILE A 41 2.32 -5.69 -9.32
CA ILE A 41 2.02 -6.94 -8.62
C ILE A 41 1.41 -7.96 -9.60
N TYR A 42 0.47 -7.54 -10.44
CA TYR A 42 -0.13 -8.40 -11.46
C TYR A 42 0.92 -8.97 -12.42
N ARG A 43 1.84 -8.14 -12.88
CA ARG A 43 2.93 -8.56 -13.78
C ARG A 43 3.83 -9.62 -13.15
N GLU A 44 4.20 -9.44 -11.88
CA GLU A 44 5.02 -10.42 -11.17
C GLU A 44 4.28 -11.72 -10.88
N ILE A 45 3.01 -11.63 -10.49
CA ILE A 45 2.21 -12.83 -10.19
C ILE A 45 1.87 -13.63 -11.45
N LEU A 46 1.72 -12.99 -12.62
CA LEU A 46 1.51 -13.68 -13.90
C LEU A 46 2.63 -14.68 -14.24
N GLU A 47 3.86 -14.41 -13.82
CA GLU A 47 4.99 -15.32 -14.04
C GLU A 47 4.84 -16.62 -13.27
N ILE A 48 4.16 -16.59 -12.12
CA ILE A 48 3.93 -17.75 -11.26
C ILE A 48 2.56 -18.39 -11.54
N HIS A 49 1.56 -17.58 -11.78
CA HIS A 49 0.16 -17.97 -11.99
C HIS A 49 -0.36 -17.38 -13.29
N PRO A 50 -0.08 -17.99 -14.46
CA PRO A 50 -0.45 -17.42 -15.77
C PRO A 50 -1.94 -17.21 -16.00
N SER A 51 -2.80 -17.92 -15.24
CA SER A 51 -4.27 -17.82 -15.36
C SER A 51 -4.89 -16.78 -14.42
N ILE A 52 -4.11 -16.07 -13.61
CA ILE A 52 -4.66 -15.08 -12.71
C ILE A 52 -5.26 -13.89 -13.48
N SER A 53 -6.40 -13.39 -13.03
CA SER A 53 -6.98 -12.15 -13.55
C SER A 53 -6.49 -10.93 -12.78
N PHE A 54 -6.43 -9.77 -13.45
CA PHE A 54 -6.17 -8.50 -12.80
C PHE A 54 -7.22 -8.19 -11.71
N THR A 55 -8.48 -8.54 -11.96
CA THR A 55 -9.56 -8.37 -10.97
C THR A 55 -9.27 -9.12 -9.67
N THR A 56 -8.70 -10.32 -9.72
CA THR A 56 -8.32 -11.09 -8.53
C THR A 56 -7.23 -10.36 -7.75
N VAL A 57 -6.22 -9.83 -8.41
CA VAL A 57 -5.15 -9.04 -7.78
C VAL A 57 -5.75 -7.80 -7.12
N TYR A 58 -6.52 -7.02 -7.86
CA TYR A 58 -7.11 -5.78 -7.37
C TYR A 58 -8.03 -6.00 -6.17
N LYS A 59 -8.94 -6.98 -6.23
CA LYS A 59 -9.80 -7.33 -5.09
C LYS A 59 -9.02 -7.79 -3.86
N THR A 60 -7.94 -8.53 -4.07
CA THR A 60 -7.07 -8.97 -2.97
C THR A 60 -6.42 -7.78 -2.28
N LEU A 61 -5.90 -6.83 -3.07
CA LEU A 61 -5.30 -5.61 -2.54
C LEU A 61 -6.31 -4.73 -1.80
N GLN A 62 -7.51 -4.55 -2.36
CA GLN A 62 -8.57 -3.81 -1.69
C GLN A 62 -8.93 -4.43 -0.34
N THR A 63 -9.07 -5.76 -0.29
CA THR A 63 -9.39 -6.47 0.96
C THR A 63 -8.27 -6.31 1.99
N LEU A 64 -7.01 -6.45 1.60
CA LEU A 64 -5.88 -6.24 2.51
C LEU A 64 -5.81 -4.80 3.03
N ARG A 65 -6.09 -3.81 2.19
CA ARG A 65 -6.20 -2.40 2.59
C ARG A 65 -7.33 -2.21 3.61
N ASP A 66 -8.51 -2.71 3.31
CA ASP A 66 -9.69 -2.55 4.17
C ASP A 66 -9.52 -3.27 5.53
N MET A 67 -8.71 -4.33 5.56
CA MET A 67 -8.28 -5.00 6.77
C MET A 67 -7.19 -4.25 7.56
N GLY A 68 -6.59 -3.21 6.97
CA GLY A 68 -5.48 -2.48 7.57
C GLY A 68 -4.14 -3.24 7.55
N GLU A 69 -3.97 -4.21 6.66
CA GLU A 69 -2.72 -4.96 6.50
C GLU A 69 -1.72 -4.29 5.56
N ILE A 70 -2.22 -3.46 4.67
CA ILE A 70 -1.44 -2.60 3.78
C ILE A 70 -2.07 -1.21 3.73
N GLN A 71 -1.30 -0.21 3.38
CA GLN A 71 -1.83 1.11 3.05
C GLN A 71 -1.76 1.35 1.54
N GLU A 72 -2.74 2.11 1.05
CA GLU A 72 -2.81 2.57 -0.32
C GLU A 72 -2.30 4.01 -0.38
N LEU A 73 -1.33 4.27 -1.25
CA LEU A 73 -0.70 5.56 -1.44
C LEU A 73 -1.24 6.23 -2.69
N SER A 74 -1.77 7.44 -2.53
CA SER A 74 -2.27 8.29 -3.63
C SER A 74 -1.27 9.34 -4.11
N ILE A 75 0.00 9.15 -3.80
CA ILE A 75 1.10 10.06 -4.12
C ILE A 75 1.37 10.18 -5.62
N ASN A 76 1.16 9.10 -6.39
CA ASN A 76 1.26 9.09 -7.84
C ASN A 76 -0.11 9.40 -8.45
N PRO A 77 -0.26 10.50 -9.23
CA PRO A 77 -1.56 10.88 -9.79
C PRO A 77 -2.11 9.91 -10.84
N GLU A 78 -1.27 9.02 -11.40
CA GLU A 78 -1.69 8.09 -12.45
C GLU A 78 -2.20 6.76 -11.91
N ARG A 79 -1.70 6.32 -10.76
CA ARG A 79 -2.07 5.03 -10.17
C ARG A 79 -1.80 4.97 -8.67
N ALA A 80 -2.58 4.16 -7.97
CA ALA A 80 -2.33 3.84 -6.58
C ALA A 80 -1.12 2.90 -6.43
N HIS A 81 -0.36 3.10 -5.36
CA HIS A 81 0.71 2.23 -4.92
C HIS A 81 0.36 1.65 -3.55
N TYR A 82 0.99 0.56 -3.19
CA TYR A 82 0.69 -0.17 -1.96
C TYR A 82 1.95 -0.34 -1.10
N ASP A 83 1.78 -0.13 0.20
CA ASP A 83 2.84 -0.26 1.19
C ASP A 83 2.44 -1.26 2.26
N PRO A 84 3.19 -2.34 2.46
CA PRO A 84 2.97 -3.30 3.54
C PRO A 84 3.37 -2.76 4.92
N ASP A 85 4.12 -1.67 4.99
CA ASP A 85 4.42 -0.98 6.23
C ASP A 85 3.28 0.00 6.55
N ILE A 86 2.47 -0.37 7.55
CA ILE A 86 1.33 0.42 8.01
C ILE A 86 1.69 1.39 9.13
N SER A 87 2.96 1.46 9.54
CA SER A 87 3.42 2.46 10.51
C SER A 87 3.36 3.86 9.91
N ASP A 88 3.24 4.85 10.78
CA ASP A 88 3.20 6.24 10.35
C ASP A 88 4.56 6.68 9.82
N HIS A 89 4.65 6.97 8.54
CA HIS A 89 5.84 7.53 7.91
C HIS A 89 5.46 8.34 6.68
N ALA A 90 6.36 9.20 6.25
CA ALA A 90 6.17 9.99 5.04
C ALA A 90 6.80 9.29 3.83
N HIS A 91 6.36 9.68 2.66
CA HIS A 91 6.88 9.17 1.39
C HIS A 91 7.42 10.31 0.53
N ILE A 92 8.33 9.98 -0.38
CA ILE A 92 8.78 10.90 -1.41
C ILE A 92 8.55 10.27 -2.79
N PHE A 93 8.08 11.08 -3.72
CA PHE A 93 7.79 10.70 -5.10
C PHE A 93 8.68 11.44 -6.07
N CYS A 94 9.41 10.70 -6.90
CA CYS A 94 10.17 11.29 -8.00
C CYS A 94 9.26 11.49 -9.21
N ARG A 95 9.01 12.74 -9.57
CA ARG A 95 8.15 13.08 -10.72
C ARG A 95 8.73 12.69 -12.08
N SER A 96 10.02 12.38 -12.14
CA SER A 96 10.69 11.95 -13.39
C SER A 96 10.60 10.45 -13.58
N CYS A 97 11.19 9.65 -12.70
CA CYS A 97 11.22 8.19 -12.83
C CYS A 97 10.05 7.46 -12.14
N ARG A 98 9.20 8.19 -11.42
CA ARG A 98 8.03 7.68 -10.70
C ARG A 98 8.33 6.78 -9.49
N GLN A 99 9.58 6.69 -9.09
CA GLN A 99 9.99 5.94 -7.90
C GLN A 99 9.41 6.58 -6.63
N ILE A 100 8.97 5.75 -5.71
CA ILE A 100 8.54 6.14 -4.37
C ILE A 100 9.57 5.63 -3.36
N GLY A 101 9.95 6.46 -2.43
CA GLY A 101 10.80 6.12 -1.30
C GLY A 101 10.15 6.50 0.03
N ASP A 102 10.66 5.90 1.10
CA ASP A 102 10.27 6.26 2.46
C ASP A 102 11.11 7.41 2.98
N ILE A 103 10.50 8.25 3.78
CA ILE A 103 11.19 9.24 4.61
C ILE A 103 11.06 8.75 6.05
N GLU A 104 12.19 8.55 6.72
CA GLU A 104 12.18 8.20 8.14
C GLU A 104 11.38 9.22 8.93
N ASN A 105 10.46 8.71 9.72
CA ASN A 105 9.40 9.53 10.26
C ASN A 105 9.79 10.28 11.53
N THR A 106 9.63 11.58 11.47
CA THR A 106 9.60 12.48 12.60
C THR A 106 8.23 13.18 12.74
N LEU A 107 7.21 12.73 11.99
CA LEU A 107 5.90 13.36 11.97
C LEU A 107 5.04 12.89 13.15
N ASP A 108 4.45 13.83 13.83
CA ASP A 108 3.42 13.56 14.83
C ASP A 108 2.05 13.41 14.14
N THR A 109 1.77 12.21 13.63
CA THR A 109 0.51 11.93 12.94
C THR A 109 -0.72 12.14 13.83
N PRO A 110 -0.74 11.71 15.12
CA PRO A 110 -1.83 12.06 16.02
C PRO A 110 -2.08 13.56 16.15
N LEU A 111 -1.01 14.36 16.25
CA LEU A 111 -1.15 15.81 16.27
C LEU A 111 -1.74 16.37 14.97
N LEU A 112 -1.26 15.89 13.82
CA LEU A 112 -1.79 16.30 12.52
C LEU A 112 -3.27 15.95 12.37
N MET A 113 -3.70 14.77 12.81
CA MET A 113 -5.10 14.37 12.81
C MET A 113 -5.95 15.30 13.69
N THR A 114 -5.51 15.58 14.92
CA THR A 114 -6.21 16.47 15.85
C THR A 114 -6.35 17.87 15.29
N LEU A 115 -5.27 18.45 14.75
CA LEU A 115 -5.31 19.80 14.16
C LEU A 115 -6.25 19.88 12.95
N THR A 116 -6.35 18.81 12.17
CA THR A 116 -7.25 18.76 11.01
C THR A 116 -8.70 18.62 11.45
N ASP A 117 -9.00 17.80 12.45
CA ASP A 117 -10.33 17.68 13.06
C ASP A 117 -10.82 19.02 13.65
N GLU A 118 -9.97 19.67 14.43
CA GLU A 118 -10.31 20.97 15.06
C GLU A 118 -10.52 22.11 14.05
N SER A 119 -9.89 22.02 12.88
CA SER A 119 -9.94 23.06 11.85
C SER A 119 -11.04 22.86 10.80
N SER A 120 -11.77 21.76 10.84
CA SER A 120 -12.77 21.39 9.83
C SER A 120 -14.01 20.72 10.44
N ASP A 121 -15.10 20.67 9.68
CA ASP A 121 -16.32 19.92 10.04
C ASP A 121 -16.23 18.44 9.60
N PHE A 122 -15.03 17.92 9.37
CA PHE A 122 -14.79 16.55 8.94
C PHE A 122 -14.25 15.70 10.08
N GLU A 123 -14.72 14.45 10.18
CA GLU A 123 -14.11 13.42 10.99
C GLU A 123 -12.92 12.82 10.22
N VAL A 124 -11.70 13.07 10.71
CA VAL A 124 -10.48 12.63 10.02
C VAL A 124 -10.08 11.23 10.44
N HIS A 125 -10.07 10.29 9.50
CA HIS A 125 -9.68 8.90 9.74
C HIS A 125 -8.24 8.57 9.37
N ASN A 126 -7.64 9.34 8.48
CA ASN A 126 -6.27 9.10 8.02
C ASN A 126 -5.62 10.38 7.50
N VAL A 127 -4.32 10.51 7.74
CA VAL A 127 -3.48 11.59 7.19
C VAL A 127 -2.29 10.94 6.50
N GLN A 128 -2.06 11.32 5.25
CA GLN A 128 -0.86 10.93 4.51
C GLN A 128 -0.03 12.17 4.20
N VAL A 129 1.27 12.09 4.47
CA VAL A 129 2.22 13.16 4.17
C VAL A 129 3.24 12.66 3.16
N HIS A 130 3.41 13.41 2.09
CA HIS A 130 4.39 13.07 1.07
C HIS A 130 5.04 14.32 0.47
N ALA A 131 6.28 14.14 0.03
CA ALA A 131 7.02 15.13 -0.73
C ALA A 131 7.11 14.71 -2.20
N VAL A 132 7.18 15.68 -3.09
CA VAL A 132 7.35 15.46 -4.54
C VAL A 132 8.60 16.19 -5.01
N GLY A 133 9.46 15.50 -5.76
CA GLY A 133 10.70 16.10 -6.24
C GLY A 133 11.41 15.25 -7.28
N LEU A 134 12.73 15.27 -7.26
CA LEU A 134 13.58 14.45 -8.11
C LEU A 134 14.51 13.61 -7.23
N CYS A 135 14.66 12.32 -7.57
CA CYS A 135 15.62 11.45 -6.89
C CYS A 135 17.07 11.79 -7.32
N GLY A 136 18.04 11.18 -6.63
CA GLY A 136 19.45 11.44 -6.88
C GLY A 136 19.92 11.14 -8.31
N GLU A 137 19.26 10.22 -9.01
CA GLU A 137 19.56 9.86 -10.39
C GLU A 137 18.87 10.77 -11.43
N CYS A 138 17.80 11.45 -11.04
CA CYS A 138 16.98 12.26 -11.95
C CYS A 138 17.24 13.78 -11.84
N ARG A 139 17.97 14.20 -10.82
CA ARG A 139 18.29 15.62 -10.63
C ARG A 139 19.49 16.08 -11.44
#